data_f2c5df6ca095a96eb8894b60fa145310
#
_entry.id   f2c5df6ca095a96eb8894b60fa145310
#
_cell.length_a   1.000
_cell.length_b   1.000
_cell.length_c   1.000
_cell.angle_alpha   90.00
_cell.angle_beta   90.00
_cell.angle_gamma   90.00
#
_symmetry.space_group_name_H-M   'P 1'
#
loop_
_entity.id
_entity.type
_entity.pdbx_description
1 polymer ?
#
loop_
_entity_poly.entity_id
_entity_poly.type
_entity_poly.pdbx_seq_one_letter_code
_entity_poly.pdbx_strand_id
1 'polypeptide(L)'
;NEMFMDNARDFISRIRRHPSLALYCGRNEGYPPEALDQGLRQSVAALHPQLGYISSSADDGVSGHGPYTLMPVSYYFSHTSSKLHSEQGVPCVPNPESLRRMLPPGQLWPQGEAWGQHDFTMLGAQRGAAFNEKMERCLGRPTSMEQYSAWAQWLNYDGHRAIFEAATSQQGMGLLMWMSHPTWPSMVWQTYDYYFDPTAGYFGVKKACEPLHVLYN
;
A
#
# COMPACT_ATOMS: atom_id res chain seq x y z
N ASN A 1 13.21 5.64 -27.31
CA ASN A 1 12.89 6.77 -26.42
C ASN A 1 11.89 7.76 -27.05
N GLU A 2 11.94 8.00 -28.38
CA GLU A 2 11.07 8.97 -29.05
C GLU A 2 9.58 8.61 -28.90
N MET A 3 9.19 7.43 -29.26
CA MET A 3 7.80 6.93 -29.12
C MET A 3 7.30 7.03 -27.66
N PHE A 4 8.15 6.75 -26.68
CA PHE A 4 7.79 6.92 -25.25
C PHE A 4 7.49 8.39 -24.92
N MET A 5 8.33 9.30 -25.41
CA MET A 5 8.16 10.73 -25.17
C MET A 5 6.92 11.31 -25.87
N ASP A 6 6.60 10.79 -27.07
CA ASP A 6 5.37 11.19 -27.77
C ASP A 6 4.12 10.73 -27.02
N ASN A 7 4.12 9.48 -26.55
CA ASN A 7 3.05 8.99 -25.69
C ASN A 7 2.90 9.80 -24.39
N ALA A 8 4.02 10.17 -23.75
CA ALA A 8 3.99 10.96 -22.55
C ALA A 8 3.39 12.36 -22.78
N ARG A 9 3.77 13.02 -23.88
CA ARG A 9 3.19 14.33 -24.26
C ARG A 9 1.69 14.25 -24.57
N ASP A 10 1.29 13.21 -25.29
CA ASP A 10 -0.14 12.95 -25.56
C ASP A 10 -0.91 12.72 -24.25
N PHE A 11 -0.37 11.88 -23.36
CA PHE A 11 -0.95 11.63 -22.05
C PHE A 11 -1.10 12.91 -21.22
N ILE A 12 -0.03 13.71 -21.08
CA ILE A 12 -0.09 15.00 -20.37
C ILE A 12 -1.17 15.89 -20.97
N SER A 13 -1.21 16.00 -22.31
CA SER A 13 -2.18 16.83 -23.02
C SER A 13 -3.63 16.43 -22.76
N ARG A 14 -3.90 15.14 -22.61
CA ARG A 14 -5.24 14.61 -22.30
C ARG A 14 -5.65 14.90 -20.87
N ILE A 15 -4.76 14.64 -19.89
CA ILE A 15 -5.15 14.68 -18.48
C ILE A 15 -4.99 16.07 -17.83
N ARG A 16 -4.26 17.01 -18.43
CA ARG A 16 -3.97 18.33 -17.85
C ARG A 16 -5.19 19.18 -17.49
N ARG A 17 -6.38 18.82 -17.97
CA ARG A 17 -7.63 19.53 -17.68
C ARG A 17 -8.39 18.99 -16.48
N HIS A 18 -7.91 17.91 -15.88
CA HIS A 18 -8.57 17.34 -14.69
C HIS A 18 -8.17 18.13 -13.43
N PRO A 19 -9.13 18.73 -12.72
CA PRO A 19 -8.83 19.57 -11.55
C PRO A 19 -8.27 18.80 -10.35
N SER A 20 -8.44 17.48 -10.32
CA SER A 20 -7.91 16.60 -9.27
C SER A 20 -6.44 16.17 -9.51
N LEU A 21 -5.85 16.51 -10.66
CA LEU A 21 -4.46 16.20 -10.94
C LEU A 21 -3.55 17.11 -10.10
N ALA A 22 -2.77 16.53 -9.21
CA ALA A 22 -1.92 17.28 -8.27
C ALA A 22 -0.47 17.34 -8.70
N LEU A 23 0.05 16.27 -9.34
CA LEU A 23 1.46 16.17 -9.63
C LEU A 23 1.74 15.08 -10.67
N TYR A 24 2.82 15.18 -11.40
CA TYR A 24 3.34 14.14 -12.30
C TYR A 24 4.52 13.42 -11.66
N CYS A 25 4.59 12.09 -11.83
CA CYS A 25 5.68 11.26 -11.32
C CYS A 25 6.31 10.47 -12.47
N GLY A 26 7.64 10.52 -12.58
CA GLY A 26 8.38 9.90 -13.67
C GLY A 26 8.54 8.39 -13.55
N ARG A 27 8.71 7.87 -12.32
CA ARG A 27 8.93 6.45 -12.09
C ARG A 27 8.55 6.03 -10.68
N ASN A 28 8.07 4.80 -10.57
CA ASN A 28 7.86 4.15 -9.28
C ASN A 28 9.19 3.78 -8.60
N GLU A 29 9.33 4.14 -7.33
CA GLU A 29 10.44 3.80 -6.40
C GLU A 29 11.88 4.03 -6.89
N GLY A 30 12.07 4.55 -8.08
CA GLY A 30 13.38 4.80 -8.65
C GLY A 30 13.35 6.01 -9.56
N TYR A 31 14.45 6.25 -10.29
CA TYR A 31 14.59 7.36 -11.21
C TYR A 31 14.53 6.88 -12.66
N PRO A 32 13.84 7.59 -13.57
CA PRO A 32 13.95 7.33 -14.99
C PRO A 32 15.41 7.46 -15.47
N PRO A 33 15.80 6.82 -16.60
CA PRO A 33 17.03 7.18 -17.27
C PRO A 33 17.09 8.69 -17.52
N GLU A 34 18.23 9.31 -17.31
CA GLU A 34 18.40 10.77 -17.30
C GLU A 34 17.77 11.48 -18.51
N ALA A 35 17.99 10.97 -19.71
CA ALA A 35 17.42 11.54 -20.94
C ALA A 35 15.88 11.51 -20.97
N LEU A 36 15.24 10.48 -20.37
CA LEU A 36 13.79 10.40 -20.23
C LEU A 36 13.29 11.31 -19.12
N ASP A 37 13.99 11.37 -17.99
CA ASP A 37 13.62 12.23 -16.87
C ASP A 37 13.61 13.71 -17.29
N GLN A 38 14.67 14.16 -17.96
CA GLN A 38 14.77 15.52 -18.51
C GLN A 38 13.66 15.80 -19.52
N GLY A 39 13.40 14.85 -20.43
CA GLY A 39 12.33 14.97 -21.43
C GLY A 39 10.93 15.05 -20.80
N LEU A 40 10.65 14.26 -19.77
CA LEU A 40 9.40 14.30 -19.03
C LEU A 40 9.23 15.63 -18.29
N ARG A 41 10.26 16.08 -17.59
CA ARG A 41 10.27 17.36 -16.87
C ARG A 41 10.01 18.54 -17.81
N GLN A 42 10.68 18.57 -18.97
CA GLN A 42 10.47 19.59 -20.00
C GLN A 42 9.05 19.51 -20.59
N SER A 43 8.52 18.31 -20.81
CA SER A 43 7.19 18.13 -21.36
C SER A 43 6.11 18.63 -20.39
N VAL A 44 6.23 18.33 -19.08
CA VAL A 44 5.33 18.87 -18.06
C VAL A 44 5.43 20.39 -18.00
N ALA A 45 6.63 20.95 -17.94
CA ALA A 45 6.84 22.39 -17.89
C ALA A 45 6.24 23.12 -19.12
N ALA A 46 6.31 22.52 -20.29
CA ALA A 46 5.76 23.10 -21.53
C ALA A 46 4.23 22.94 -21.66
N LEU A 47 3.67 21.81 -21.26
CA LEU A 47 2.27 21.47 -21.51
C LEU A 47 1.36 21.73 -20.32
N HIS A 48 1.89 21.74 -19.07
CA HIS A 48 1.14 21.98 -17.85
C HIS A 48 2.01 22.66 -16.77
N PRO A 49 2.48 23.90 -17.00
CA PRO A 49 3.45 24.60 -16.17
C PRO A 49 2.98 24.87 -14.72
N GLN A 50 1.68 24.73 -14.44
CA GLN A 50 1.12 24.96 -13.10
C GLN A 50 1.33 23.78 -12.16
N LEU A 51 1.67 22.60 -12.68
CA LEU A 51 1.89 21.41 -11.85
C LEU A 51 3.37 21.02 -11.78
N GLY A 52 3.71 20.46 -10.60
CA GLY A 52 5.03 19.91 -10.37
C GLY A 52 5.25 18.56 -11.07
N TYR A 53 6.51 18.24 -11.26
CA TYR A 53 7.00 16.96 -11.69
C TYR A 53 8.02 16.46 -10.68
N ILE A 54 7.89 15.21 -10.24
CA ILE A 54 8.90 14.50 -9.46
C ILE A 54 9.45 13.32 -10.26
N SER A 55 10.74 13.06 -10.14
CA SER A 55 11.39 11.97 -10.87
C SER A 55 11.08 10.62 -10.27
N SER A 56 10.93 10.55 -8.95
CA SER A 56 10.71 9.31 -8.20
C SER A 56 9.52 9.42 -7.25
N SER A 57 8.69 8.37 -7.19
CA SER A 57 7.60 8.27 -6.21
C SER A 57 8.10 8.06 -4.78
N ALA A 58 9.37 7.77 -4.55
CA ALA A 58 9.89 7.41 -3.26
C ALA A 58 10.80 8.47 -2.61
N ASP A 59 11.47 9.31 -3.40
CA ASP A 59 12.58 10.15 -2.91
C ASP A 59 12.48 11.63 -3.27
N ASP A 60 11.97 11.99 -4.42
CA ASP A 60 12.02 13.34 -4.98
C ASP A 60 10.94 14.27 -4.35
N GLY A 61 11.19 14.70 -3.12
CA GLY A 61 10.26 15.56 -2.38
C GLY A 61 9.14 14.81 -1.65
N VAL A 62 9.04 13.52 -1.87
CA VAL A 62 8.07 12.59 -1.23
C VAL A 62 8.83 11.51 -0.46
N SER A 63 8.13 10.66 0.27
CA SER A 63 8.65 9.40 0.82
C SER A 63 7.74 8.25 0.36
N GLY A 64 8.30 7.09 0.02
CA GLY A 64 7.50 6.03 -0.58
C GLY A 64 8.16 4.65 -0.63
N HIS A 65 9.05 4.36 0.31
CA HIS A 65 9.70 3.05 0.46
C HIS A 65 9.02 2.17 1.54
N GLY A 66 7.73 2.24 1.68
CA GLY A 66 7.00 1.50 2.68
C GLY A 66 7.13 2.08 4.10
N PRO A 67 7.14 1.24 5.15
CA PRO A 67 7.26 -0.23 5.12
C PRO A 67 6.02 -0.94 4.58
N TYR A 68 6.24 -2.14 4.02
CA TYR A 68 5.17 -3.01 3.49
C TYR A 68 5.01 -4.28 4.35
N THR A 69 5.56 -4.29 5.52
CA THR A 69 5.51 -5.40 6.48
C THR A 69 4.86 -4.93 7.76
N LEU A 70 4.35 -5.86 8.54
CA LEU A 70 3.82 -5.55 9.86
C LEU A 70 4.94 -5.03 10.77
N MET A 71 4.80 -3.81 11.26
CA MET A 71 5.70 -3.20 12.23
C MET A 71 5.01 -3.03 13.58
N PRO A 72 5.76 -2.95 14.70
CA PRO A 72 5.18 -2.50 15.97
C PRO A 72 4.53 -1.12 15.82
N VAL A 73 3.42 -0.88 16.51
CA VAL A 73 2.69 0.41 16.44
C VAL A 73 3.62 1.61 16.69
N SER A 74 4.49 1.52 17.70
CA SER A 74 5.47 2.57 18.02
C SER A 74 6.46 2.90 16.91
N TYR A 75 6.72 1.94 16.01
CA TYR A 75 7.59 2.18 14.86
C TYR A 75 7.03 3.28 13.95
N TYR A 76 5.74 3.23 13.66
CA TYR A 76 5.11 4.20 12.77
C TYR A 76 5.21 5.63 13.30
N PHE A 77 5.03 5.82 14.61
CA PHE A 77 5.15 7.14 15.24
C PHE A 77 6.58 7.69 15.26
N SER A 78 7.58 6.82 15.34
CA SER A 78 9.00 7.21 15.35
C SER A 78 9.62 7.33 13.96
N HIS A 79 8.98 6.82 12.90
CA HIS A 79 9.51 6.76 11.53
C HIS A 79 8.59 7.40 10.49
N THR A 80 7.64 8.21 10.92
CA THR A 80 6.78 8.97 10.01
C THR A 80 7.49 10.21 9.45
N SER A 81 7.00 10.74 8.35
CA SER A 81 7.55 11.91 7.65
C SER A 81 6.50 12.99 7.50
N SER A 82 6.92 14.26 7.53
CA SER A 82 6.06 15.40 7.16
C SER A 82 5.81 15.54 5.65
N LYS A 83 6.55 14.79 4.82
CA LYS A 83 6.34 14.75 3.36
C LYS A 83 5.08 13.98 3.00
N LEU A 84 4.61 14.12 1.75
CA LEU A 84 3.64 13.18 1.18
C LEU A 84 4.27 11.77 1.16
N HIS A 85 3.61 10.82 1.80
CA HIS A 85 4.01 9.43 1.74
C HIS A 85 3.27 8.76 0.59
N SER A 86 3.96 8.48 -0.51
CA SER A 86 3.34 8.05 -1.77
C SER A 86 2.84 6.61 -1.74
N GLU A 87 3.40 5.74 -0.89
CA GLU A 87 2.88 4.39 -0.70
C GLU A 87 3.37 3.74 0.59
N GLN A 88 2.44 3.18 1.34
CA GLN A 88 2.69 2.40 2.54
C GLN A 88 1.57 1.40 2.77
N GLY A 89 1.88 0.21 3.27
CA GLY A 89 0.89 -0.82 3.49
C GLY A 89 1.26 -1.82 4.57
N VAL A 90 0.26 -2.55 5.03
CA VAL A 90 0.41 -3.67 5.96
C VAL A 90 -0.15 -4.92 5.30
N PRO A 91 0.49 -6.09 5.47
CA PRO A 91 -0.02 -7.33 4.90
C PRO A 91 -1.47 -7.58 5.28
N CYS A 92 -2.24 -8.07 4.33
CA CYS A 92 -3.66 -8.37 4.46
C CYS A 92 -3.92 -9.83 4.13
N VAL A 93 -4.70 -10.49 4.97
CA VAL A 93 -5.33 -11.78 4.69
C VAL A 93 -6.83 -11.53 4.68
N PRO A 94 -7.55 -11.90 3.59
CA PRO A 94 -8.99 -11.67 3.49
C PRO A 94 -9.80 -12.38 4.58
N ASN A 95 -11.08 -12.06 4.65
CA ASN A 95 -12.01 -12.74 5.53
C ASN A 95 -12.16 -14.24 5.17
N PRO A 96 -12.71 -15.09 6.08
CA PRO A 96 -12.84 -16.52 5.83
C PRO A 96 -13.69 -16.89 4.61
N GLU A 97 -14.70 -16.08 4.29
CA GLU A 97 -15.57 -16.30 3.13
C GLU A 97 -14.79 -16.15 1.83
N SER A 98 -13.99 -15.11 1.73
CA SER A 98 -13.12 -14.84 0.57
C SER A 98 -12.02 -15.89 0.44
N LEU A 99 -11.43 -16.33 1.57
CA LEU A 99 -10.46 -17.43 1.55
C LEU A 99 -11.07 -18.74 1.02
N ARG A 100 -12.30 -19.06 1.41
CA ARG A 100 -13.01 -20.25 0.89
C ARG A 100 -13.36 -20.14 -0.60
N ARG A 101 -13.48 -18.94 -1.13
CA ARG A 101 -13.74 -18.69 -2.56
C ARG A 101 -12.49 -18.81 -3.41
N MET A 102 -11.32 -18.50 -2.84
CA MET A 102 -10.07 -18.48 -3.61
C MET A 102 -9.24 -19.77 -3.44
N LEU A 103 -9.34 -20.43 -2.28
CA LEU A 103 -8.53 -21.61 -1.97
C LEU A 103 -9.34 -22.91 -2.11
N PRO A 104 -8.72 -24.00 -2.61
CA PRO A 104 -9.39 -25.30 -2.64
C PRO A 104 -9.79 -25.75 -1.22
N PRO A 105 -10.97 -26.39 -1.02
CA PRO A 105 -11.46 -26.77 0.31
C PRO A 105 -10.48 -27.58 1.15
N GLY A 106 -9.73 -28.50 0.54
CA GLY A 106 -8.73 -29.32 1.23
C GLY A 106 -7.40 -28.62 1.52
N GLN A 107 -7.23 -27.35 1.12
CA GLN A 107 -6.00 -26.58 1.27
C GLN A 107 -6.21 -25.25 2.03
N LEU A 108 -7.35 -25.12 2.68
CA LEU A 108 -7.68 -23.94 3.50
C LEU A 108 -6.79 -23.84 4.74
N TRP A 109 -6.47 -24.97 5.37
CA TRP A 109 -5.64 -25.03 6.57
C TRP A 109 -5.01 -26.41 6.76
N PRO A 110 -3.77 -26.53 7.25
CA PRO A 110 -2.83 -25.44 7.48
C PRO A 110 -2.39 -24.76 6.16
N GLN A 111 -1.73 -23.61 6.28
CA GLN A 111 -1.19 -22.90 5.13
C GLN A 111 -0.20 -23.78 4.35
N GLY A 112 -0.38 -23.84 3.05
CA GLY A 112 0.44 -24.65 2.15
C GLY A 112 0.64 -23.97 0.78
N GLU A 113 0.89 -24.78 -0.23
CA GLU A 113 1.21 -24.32 -1.58
C GLU A 113 0.14 -23.40 -2.18
N ALA A 114 -1.15 -23.72 -1.98
CA ALA A 114 -2.25 -22.90 -2.50
C ALA A 114 -2.22 -21.46 -1.96
N TRP A 115 -1.82 -21.27 -0.72
CA TRP A 115 -1.64 -19.92 -0.16
C TRP A 115 -0.54 -19.16 -0.88
N GLY A 116 0.57 -19.84 -1.22
CA GLY A 116 1.66 -19.25 -2.01
C GLY A 116 1.23 -18.87 -3.42
N GLN A 117 0.37 -19.67 -4.04
CA GLN A 117 -0.18 -19.39 -5.37
C GLN A 117 -1.11 -18.16 -5.39
N HIS A 118 -1.59 -17.71 -4.23
CA HIS A 118 -2.39 -16.50 -4.06
C HIS A 118 -1.60 -15.34 -3.44
N ASP A 119 -0.32 -15.22 -3.78
CA ASP A 119 0.62 -14.15 -3.41
C ASP A 119 0.89 -13.97 -1.90
N PHE A 120 0.37 -14.85 -1.04
CA PHE A 120 0.64 -14.79 0.39
C PHE A 120 2.15 -14.80 0.70
N THR A 121 2.90 -15.39 -0.18
CA THR A 121 4.36 -15.53 -0.08
C THR A 121 5.12 -14.66 -1.08
N MET A 122 4.55 -13.51 -1.48
CA MET A 122 5.26 -12.58 -2.38
C MET A 122 6.69 -12.33 -1.92
N LEU A 123 7.62 -12.33 -2.86
CA LEU A 123 9.06 -12.44 -2.63
C LEU A 123 9.45 -13.76 -1.94
N GLY A 124 8.80 -14.86 -2.36
CA GLY A 124 8.94 -16.18 -1.79
C GLY A 124 8.25 -16.32 -0.44
N ALA A 125 8.17 -17.54 0.07
CA ALA A 125 7.56 -17.88 1.36
C ALA A 125 8.02 -17.02 2.56
N GLN A 126 9.03 -16.21 2.36
CA GLN A 126 9.65 -15.40 3.40
C GLN A 126 8.75 -14.32 3.97
N ARG A 127 7.87 -13.69 3.18
CA ARG A 127 6.99 -12.63 3.71
C ARG A 127 5.83 -13.19 4.50
N GLY A 128 5.20 -14.26 4.03
CA GLY A 128 4.19 -14.97 4.80
C GLY A 128 4.75 -15.56 6.09
N ALA A 129 5.94 -16.17 6.04
CA ALA A 129 6.62 -16.67 7.22
C ALA A 129 6.94 -15.55 8.23
N ALA A 130 7.45 -14.42 7.78
CA ALA A 130 7.76 -13.28 8.66
C ALA A 130 6.49 -12.66 9.27
N PHE A 131 5.37 -12.63 8.54
CA PHE A 131 4.09 -12.20 9.07
C PHE A 131 3.58 -13.16 10.14
N ASN A 132 3.63 -14.48 9.88
CA ASN A 132 3.24 -15.52 10.82
C ASN A 132 4.06 -15.46 12.10
N GLU A 133 5.38 -15.30 12.00
CA GLU A 133 6.26 -15.17 13.17
C GLU A 133 5.89 -13.96 14.03
N LYS A 134 5.56 -12.83 13.42
CA LYS A 134 5.11 -11.63 14.15
C LYS A 134 3.75 -11.84 14.79
N MET A 135 2.82 -12.49 14.09
CA MET A 135 1.51 -12.85 14.64
C MET A 135 1.67 -13.78 15.84
N GLU A 136 2.47 -14.84 15.72
CA GLU A 136 2.68 -15.82 16.80
C GLU A 136 3.30 -15.17 18.06
N ARG A 137 4.19 -14.20 17.88
CA ARG A 137 4.75 -13.44 19.01
C ARG A 137 3.74 -12.57 19.74
N CYS A 138 2.77 -12.01 19.02
CA CYS A 138 1.78 -11.10 19.59
C CYS A 138 0.55 -11.81 20.14
N LEU A 139 0.07 -12.83 19.44
CA LEU A 139 -1.24 -13.45 19.66
C LEU A 139 -1.18 -14.96 19.93
N GLY A 140 -0.02 -15.58 19.69
CA GLY A 140 0.15 -17.02 19.77
C GLY A 140 -0.07 -17.71 18.43
N ARG A 141 -0.10 -19.06 18.45
CA ARG A 141 -0.24 -19.88 17.25
C ARG A 141 -1.70 -20.15 16.95
N PRO A 142 -2.22 -19.73 15.77
CA PRO A 142 -3.59 -19.99 15.39
C PRO A 142 -3.82 -21.49 15.11
N THR A 143 -5.01 -21.97 15.39
CA THR A 143 -5.37 -23.40 15.27
C THR A 143 -6.35 -23.68 14.12
N SER A 144 -6.90 -22.64 13.49
CA SER A 144 -7.78 -22.75 12.34
C SER A 144 -7.61 -21.58 11.37
N MET A 145 -8.10 -21.73 10.15
CA MET A 145 -8.12 -20.69 9.13
C MET A 145 -8.92 -19.46 9.59
N GLU A 146 -10.04 -19.68 10.26
CA GLU A 146 -10.89 -18.60 10.79
C GLU A 146 -10.17 -17.78 11.84
N GLN A 147 -9.53 -18.45 12.79
CA GLN A 147 -8.75 -17.79 13.83
C GLN A 147 -7.55 -17.02 13.21
N TYR A 148 -6.86 -17.65 12.26
CA TYR A 148 -5.77 -17.00 11.55
C TYR A 148 -6.24 -15.74 10.81
N SER A 149 -7.33 -15.84 10.04
CA SER A 149 -7.90 -14.71 9.34
C SER A 149 -8.31 -13.58 10.30
N ALA A 150 -9.02 -13.91 11.39
CA ALA A 150 -9.43 -12.91 12.38
C ALA A 150 -8.23 -12.18 13.01
N TRP A 151 -7.16 -12.90 13.35
CA TRP A 151 -5.96 -12.28 13.90
C TRP A 151 -5.19 -11.47 12.87
N ALA A 152 -5.09 -11.96 11.63
CA ALA A 152 -4.49 -11.21 10.54
C ALA A 152 -5.23 -9.90 10.25
N GLN A 153 -6.56 -9.94 10.25
CA GLN A 153 -7.40 -8.75 10.12
C GLN A 153 -7.20 -7.77 11.28
N TRP A 154 -7.09 -8.26 12.51
CA TRP A 154 -6.79 -7.41 13.66
C TRP A 154 -5.44 -6.68 13.50
N LEU A 155 -4.39 -7.41 13.13
CA LEU A 155 -3.06 -6.82 12.89
C LEU A 155 -3.06 -5.83 11.72
N ASN A 156 -3.82 -6.12 10.68
CA ASN A 156 -4.00 -5.24 9.53
C ASN A 156 -4.75 -3.94 9.92
N TYR A 157 -5.80 -4.05 10.76
CA TYR A 157 -6.50 -2.89 11.33
C TYR A 157 -5.56 -2.01 12.14
N ASP A 158 -4.88 -2.60 13.12
CA ASP A 158 -4.04 -1.88 14.07
C ASP A 158 -2.85 -1.20 13.38
N GLY A 159 -2.21 -1.91 12.45
CA GLY A 159 -1.11 -1.37 11.66
C GLY A 159 -1.51 -0.19 10.78
N HIS A 160 -2.60 -0.30 10.02
CA HIS A 160 -3.08 0.80 9.17
C HIS A 160 -3.60 1.98 9.99
N ARG A 161 -4.26 1.73 11.11
CA ARG A 161 -4.67 2.78 12.03
C ARG A 161 -3.45 3.55 12.54
N ALA A 162 -2.42 2.85 13.01
CA ALA A 162 -1.19 3.46 13.52
C ALA A 162 -0.44 4.28 12.45
N ILE A 163 -0.38 3.81 11.21
CA ILE A 163 0.22 4.53 10.09
C ILE A 163 -0.45 5.91 9.92
N PHE A 164 -1.78 5.95 9.87
CA PHE A 164 -2.52 7.20 9.63
C PHE A 164 -2.54 8.10 10.87
N GLU A 165 -2.62 7.55 12.07
CA GLU A 165 -2.48 8.31 13.32
C GLU A 165 -1.09 8.97 13.41
N ALA A 166 -0.03 8.24 13.07
CA ALA A 166 1.33 8.74 13.05
C ALA A 166 1.49 9.88 12.03
N ALA A 167 0.99 9.71 10.80
CA ALA A 167 1.03 10.75 9.79
C ALA A 167 0.29 12.02 10.22
N THR A 168 -0.88 11.87 10.85
CA THR A 168 -1.65 12.99 11.40
C THR A 168 -0.92 13.71 12.55
N SER A 169 -0.24 12.96 13.42
CA SER A 169 0.50 13.53 14.55
C SER A 169 1.66 14.44 14.12
N GLN A 170 2.23 14.19 12.95
CA GLN A 170 3.33 14.97 12.37
C GLN A 170 2.87 16.11 11.45
N GLN A 171 1.54 16.31 11.32
CA GLN A 171 0.97 17.28 10.36
C GLN A 171 1.52 17.07 8.94
N GLY A 172 1.69 15.81 8.55
CA GLY A 172 2.22 15.43 7.26
C GLY A 172 1.34 15.87 6.10
N MET A 173 1.92 15.97 4.90
CA MET A 173 1.21 16.36 3.67
C MET A 173 0.15 15.33 3.24
N GLY A 174 0.22 14.11 3.74
CA GLY A 174 -0.72 13.02 3.44
C GLY A 174 -0.02 11.69 3.24
N LEU A 175 -0.83 10.67 3.11
CA LEU A 175 -0.38 9.30 2.91
C LEU A 175 -1.31 8.57 1.96
N LEU A 176 -0.73 7.84 1.00
CA LEU A 176 -1.46 6.97 0.08
C LEU A 176 -1.23 5.51 0.47
N MET A 177 -2.31 4.75 0.53
CA MET A 177 -2.22 3.32 0.85
C MET A 177 -1.78 2.51 -0.36
N TRP A 178 -0.81 1.66 -0.17
CA TRP A 178 -0.52 0.56 -1.05
C TRP A 178 -1.18 -0.71 -0.50
N MET A 179 -2.25 -1.24 -1.09
CA MET A 179 -2.89 -0.80 -2.33
C MET A 179 -4.43 -0.89 -2.24
N SER A 180 -5.13 -0.42 -3.30
CA SER A 180 -6.59 -0.48 -3.34
C SER A 180 -7.13 -1.91 -3.34
N HIS A 181 -6.99 -2.64 -4.44
CA HIS A 181 -7.42 -4.04 -4.55
C HIS A 181 -6.60 -4.78 -5.62
N PRO A 182 -6.55 -6.12 -5.59
CA PRO A 182 -5.79 -6.92 -6.55
C PRO A 182 -6.57 -7.11 -7.85
N THR A 183 -5.84 -7.40 -8.93
CA THR A 183 -6.40 -7.72 -10.24
C THR A 183 -6.85 -9.18 -10.39
N TRP A 184 -6.53 -10.01 -9.42
CA TRP A 184 -6.90 -11.44 -9.34
C TRP A 184 -6.99 -11.88 -7.87
N PRO A 185 -7.61 -13.03 -7.54
CA PRO A 185 -7.72 -13.47 -6.15
C PRO A 185 -6.35 -13.68 -5.50
N SER A 186 -5.90 -12.67 -4.76
CA SER A 186 -4.59 -12.68 -4.09
C SER A 186 -4.69 -12.02 -2.71
N MET A 187 -3.63 -12.12 -1.91
CA MET A 187 -3.59 -11.59 -0.56
C MET A 187 -2.20 -11.04 -0.25
N VAL A 188 -2.04 -9.72 -0.23
CA VAL A 188 -0.80 -9.07 0.24
C VAL A 188 -1.09 -7.77 0.98
N TRP A 189 -1.50 -6.69 0.32
CA TRP A 189 -1.64 -5.35 0.94
C TRP A 189 -2.98 -4.69 0.62
N GLN A 190 -3.98 -5.44 0.21
CA GLN A 190 -5.24 -4.94 -0.31
C GLN A 190 -6.07 -4.21 0.76
N THR A 191 -6.64 -3.07 0.39
CA THR A 191 -7.70 -2.40 1.14
C THR A 191 -9.03 -3.11 0.96
N TYR A 192 -9.30 -3.55 -0.28
CA TYR A 192 -10.42 -4.42 -0.65
C TYR A 192 -9.85 -5.70 -1.21
N ASP A 193 -10.43 -6.83 -0.88
CA ASP A 193 -10.07 -8.08 -1.52
C ASP A 193 -10.57 -8.18 -2.97
N TYR A 194 -10.24 -9.24 -3.68
CA TYR A 194 -10.66 -9.44 -5.07
C TYR A 194 -12.19 -9.45 -5.24
N TYR A 195 -12.92 -9.79 -4.20
CA TYR A 195 -14.40 -9.85 -4.20
C TYR A 195 -15.06 -8.55 -3.73
N PHE A 196 -14.26 -7.48 -3.58
CA PHE A 196 -14.66 -6.16 -3.10
C PHE A 196 -15.09 -6.10 -1.63
N ASP A 197 -14.81 -7.11 -0.84
CA ASP A 197 -14.99 -7.03 0.60
C ASP A 197 -13.86 -6.16 1.22
N PRO A 198 -14.22 -5.17 2.07
CA PRO A 198 -13.22 -4.34 2.72
C PRO A 198 -12.44 -5.17 3.74
N THR A 199 -11.11 -5.01 3.75
CA THR A 199 -10.26 -5.58 4.79
C THR A 199 -10.31 -4.74 6.06
N ALA A 200 -9.81 -5.26 7.16
CA ALA A 200 -9.82 -4.52 8.41
C ALA A 200 -8.97 -3.23 8.36
N GLY A 201 -7.97 -3.18 7.48
CA GLY A 201 -7.20 -1.96 7.24
C GLY A 201 -8.04 -0.77 6.78
N TYR A 202 -9.08 -1.00 5.96
CA TYR A 202 -10.05 0.03 5.61
C TYR A 202 -10.67 0.68 6.85
N PHE A 203 -11.11 -0.14 7.81
CA PHE A 203 -11.73 0.36 9.04
C PHE A 203 -10.72 1.02 9.98
N GLY A 204 -9.47 0.54 9.99
CA GLY A 204 -8.37 1.17 10.72
C GLY A 204 -8.10 2.58 10.22
N VAL A 205 -7.98 2.76 8.90
CA VAL A 205 -7.82 4.09 8.27
C VAL A 205 -9.04 4.97 8.52
N LYS A 206 -10.25 4.46 8.32
CA LYS A 206 -11.48 5.19 8.60
C LYS A 206 -11.51 5.71 10.03
N LYS A 207 -11.08 4.90 11.00
CA LYS A 207 -11.01 5.29 12.42
C LYS A 207 -9.97 6.40 12.65
N ALA A 208 -8.78 6.25 12.09
CA ALA A 208 -7.69 7.23 12.23
C ALA A 208 -8.01 8.58 11.56
N CYS A 209 -8.86 8.58 10.53
CA CYS A 209 -9.27 9.77 9.77
C CYS A 209 -10.58 10.40 10.26
N GLU A 210 -11.11 10.02 11.42
CA GLU A 210 -12.28 10.69 11.99
C GLU A 210 -11.97 12.17 12.24
N PRO A 211 -12.90 13.11 11.93
CA PRO A 211 -12.67 14.55 12.09
C PRO A 211 -12.35 14.96 13.53
N LEU A 212 -12.88 14.22 14.50
CA LEU A 212 -12.56 14.36 15.92
C LEU A 212 -11.97 13.03 16.40
N HIS A 213 -10.67 13.01 16.58
CA HIS A 213 -9.93 11.81 16.93
C HIS A 213 -8.91 12.09 18.04
N VAL A 214 -8.87 11.22 19.04
CA VAL A 214 -7.88 11.28 20.11
C VAL A 214 -6.86 10.18 19.88
N LEU A 215 -5.61 10.56 19.78
CA LEU A 215 -4.48 9.63 19.72
C LEU A 215 -3.53 9.88 20.90
N TYR A 216 -2.86 8.83 21.34
CA TYR A 216 -1.81 8.89 22.35
C TYR A 216 -0.48 8.45 21.71
N ASN A 217 0.53 9.32 21.87
CA ASN A 217 1.88 9.10 21.37
C ASN A 217 2.87 9.01 22.53
#